data_64be3b76de8497f5793c97f5672c61b0
#
_entry.id   64be3b76de8497f5793c97f5672c61b0
#
_cell.length_a   1.000
_cell.length_b   1.000
_cell.length_c   1.000
_cell.angle_alpha   90.00
_cell.angle_beta   90.00
_cell.angle_gamma   90.00
#
_symmetry.space_group_name_H-M   'P 1'
#
loop_
_entity.id
_entity.type
_entity.pdbx_description
1 polymer ?
#
loop_
_entity_poly.entity_id
_entity_poly.type
_entity_poly.pdbx_seq_one_letter_code
_entity_poly.pdbx_strand_id
1 'polypeptide(L)'
;MRIPPRITAALTLSAALLLGGAAPMATAATAAPTPAPVAGAFTAAAVGDICYSALPSQAHDTLDLIEAGGPFPYPQDGTVFQNREGLLPGQSSGYYHEYTVETPGSPDRGARRIVTGEEQQEDYYTADHYASFDLVDYAC
;
A
#
# COMPACT_ATOMS: atom_id res chain seq x y z
N MET A 1 -43.69 -7.73 19.88
CA MET A 1 -45.04 -7.28 19.51
C MET A 1 -45.23 -5.85 19.98
N ARG A 2 -45.22 -4.88 19.11
CA ARG A 2 -45.87 -3.56 19.10
C ARG A 2 -45.13 -2.60 18.17
N ILE A 3 -45.73 -2.42 17.01
CA ILE A 3 -45.45 -1.33 16.05
C ILE A 3 -46.44 -0.21 16.42
N PRO A 4 -46.01 1.03 16.35
CA PRO A 4 -46.89 2.12 15.97
C PRO A 4 -46.21 3.26 15.21
N PRO A 5 -46.97 4.32 14.81
CA PRO A 5 -47.64 4.40 13.54
C PRO A 5 -47.09 5.55 12.66
N ARG A 6 -47.49 5.48 11.40
CA ARG A 6 -47.33 6.52 10.38
C ARG A 6 -48.13 7.78 10.73
N ILE A 7 -47.54 8.95 10.47
CA ILE A 7 -48.28 10.22 10.39
C ILE A 7 -48.02 10.82 9.00
N THR A 8 -49.06 10.85 8.23
CA THR A 8 -49.28 11.61 7.01
C THR A 8 -49.88 12.96 7.35
N ALA A 9 -49.48 14.01 6.66
CA ALA A 9 -50.25 15.23 6.34
C ALA A 9 -49.27 16.29 5.79
N ALA A 10 -49.56 17.15 4.87
CA ALA A 10 -50.61 17.44 3.91
C ALA A 10 -50.07 18.58 3.02
N LEU A 11 -50.53 18.58 1.79
CA LEU A 11 -50.29 19.61 0.81
C LEU A 11 -50.83 20.99 1.25
N THR A 12 -50.10 22.05 0.88
CA THR A 12 -50.74 23.34 0.56
C THR A 12 -50.12 23.94 -0.69
N LEU A 13 -50.96 24.04 -1.65
CA LEU A 13 -50.79 24.71 -2.93
C LEU A 13 -51.05 26.22 -2.68
N SER A 14 -50.19 27.09 -3.13
CA SER A 14 -50.53 28.50 -3.33
C SER A 14 -49.87 29.02 -4.58
N ALA A 15 -50.71 29.29 -5.57
CA ALA A 15 -50.39 29.99 -6.80
C ALA A 15 -50.44 31.50 -6.56
N ALA A 16 -49.47 32.23 -7.07
CA ALA A 16 -49.58 33.65 -7.39
C ALA A 16 -48.79 33.98 -8.64
N LEU A 17 -49.52 34.31 -9.70
CA LEU A 17 -49.04 34.99 -10.89
C LEU A 17 -48.77 36.46 -10.53
N LEU A 18 -47.66 37.00 -11.03
CA LEU A 18 -47.60 38.39 -11.51
C LEU A 18 -46.49 38.56 -12.56
N LEU A 19 -46.90 39.15 -13.67
CA LEU A 19 -46.14 39.58 -14.84
C LEU A 19 -45.12 40.67 -14.49
N GLY A 20 -44.03 40.69 -15.27
CA GLY A 20 -43.39 41.98 -15.53
C GLY A 20 -41.88 41.95 -15.70
N GLY A 21 -41.41 41.99 -16.94
CA GLY A 21 -40.38 42.95 -17.28
C GLY A 21 -38.93 42.56 -17.27
N ALA A 22 -38.36 42.67 -18.49
CA ALA A 22 -36.98 42.99 -18.79
C ALA A 22 -35.88 41.93 -18.51
N ALA A 23 -35.44 41.36 -19.61
CA ALA A 23 -34.19 40.60 -19.67
C ALA A 23 -32.98 41.54 -19.51
N PRO A 24 -32.04 41.22 -18.65
CA PRO A 24 -30.66 41.60 -18.84
C PRO A 24 -29.92 40.46 -19.54
N MET A 25 -29.21 40.79 -20.59
CA MET A 25 -28.23 39.89 -21.21
C MET A 25 -27.20 39.50 -20.17
N ALA A 26 -27.27 38.27 -19.71
CA ALA A 26 -26.20 37.68 -18.95
C ALA A 26 -25.08 37.30 -19.92
N THR A 27 -23.99 38.06 -19.89
CA THR A 27 -22.73 37.65 -20.47
C THR A 27 -22.32 36.34 -19.80
N ALA A 28 -22.28 35.27 -20.59
CA ALA A 28 -21.72 34.00 -20.15
C ALA A 28 -20.24 34.22 -19.87
N ALA A 29 -19.90 34.35 -18.60
CA ALA A 29 -18.51 34.22 -18.16
C ALA A 29 -18.10 32.78 -18.42
N THR A 30 -17.26 32.56 -19.41
CA THR A 30 -16.59 31.30 -19.66
C THR A 30 -15.67 31.05 -18.46
N ALA A 31 -16.12 30.23 -17.53
CA ALA A 31 -15.25 29.76 -16.45
C ALA A 31 -14.12 28.94 -17.07
N ALA A 32 -12.91 29.45 -16.97
CA ALA A 32 -11.73 28.70 -17.35
C ALA A 32 -11.70 27.40 -16.51
N PRO A 33 -11.37 26.24 -17.11
CA PRO A 33 -11.24 25.01 -16.35
C PRO A 33 -10.11 25.21 -15.33
N THR A 34 -10.46 25.13 -14.06
CA THR A 34 -9.47 25.00 -12.98
C THR A 34 -8.64 23.75 -13.26
N PRO A 35 -7.30 23.85 -13.31
CA PRO A 35 -6.48 22.65 -13.43
C PRO A 35 -6.75 21.77 -12.20
N ALA A 36 -7.19 20.54 -12.46
CA ALA A 36 -7.30 19.54 -11.44
C ALA A 36 -5.92 19.37 -10.76
N PRO A 37 -5.85 19.21 -9.43
CA PRO A 37 -4.59 18.89 -8.80
C PRO A 37 -4.08 17.58 -9.42
N VAL A 38 -2.96 17.65 -10.12
CA VAL A 38 -2.20 16.45 -10.47
C VAL A 38 -1.82 15.81 -9.13
N ALA A 39 -2.50 14.70 -8.81
CA ALA A 39 -2.01 13.81 -7.78
C ALA A 39 -0.57 13.49 -8.18
N GLY A 40 0.39 14.02 -7.43
CA GLY A 40 1.79 13.68 -7.61
C GLY A 40 1.85 12.17 -7.52
N ALA A 41 2.20 11.51 -8.61
CA ALA A 41 2.61 10.12 -8.54
C ALA A 41 3.82 10.12 -7.61
N PHE A 42 3.63 9.67 -6.38
CA PHE A 42 4.75 9.23 -5.56
C PHE A 42 5.32 8.05 -6.33
N THR A 43 6.40 8.30 -7.08
CA THR A 43 7.23 7.21 -7.54
C THR A 43 7.76 6.56 -6.27
N ALA A 44 7.21 5.39 -5.93
CA ALA A 44 7.88 4.51 -4.99
C ALA A 44 9.34 4.45 -5.44
N ALA A 45 10.28 4.65 -4.51
CA ALA A 45 11.69 4.45 -4.81
C ALA A 45 11.75 3.09 -5.52
N ALA A 46 12.35 3.07 -6.73
CA ALA A 46 12.25 1.92 -7.58
C ALA A 46 12.84 0.71 -6.83
N VAL A 47 11.97 -0.26 -6.52
CA VAL A 47 12.42 -1.57 -6.05
C VAL A 47 13.20 -2.18 -7.20
N GLY A 48 14.42 -2.66 -6.94
CA GLY A 48 15.21 -3.40 -7.93
C GLY A 48 14.67 -4.82 -8.11
N ASP A 49 15.32 -5.58 -8.98
CA ASP A 49 15.04 -6.99 -9.19
C ASP A 49 16.32 -7.80 -8.97
N ILE A 50 16.19 -8.96 -8.33
CA ILE A 50 17.29 -9.91 -8.17
C ILE A 50 16.83 -11.31 -8.54
N CYS A 51 17.57 -11.98 -9.42
CA CYS A 51 17.31 -13.39 -9.72
C CYS A 51 17.43 -14.25 -8.46
N TYR A 52 16.52 -15.19 -8.28
CA TYR A 52 16.62 -16.18 -7.21
C TYR A 52 18.01 -16.83 -7.18
N SER A 53 18.55 -17.22 -8.34
CA SER A 53 19.87 -17.83 -8.46
C SER A 53 21.05 -16.91 -8.07
N ALA A 54 20.84 -15.60 -8.02
CA ALA A 54 21.85 -14.60 -7.65
C ALA A 54 21.83 -14.26 -6.14
N LEU A 55 20.85 -14.74 -5.41
CA LEU A 55 20.78 -14.57 -3.97
C LEU A 55 21.96 -15.29 -3.26
N PRO A 56 22.46 -14.76 -2.14
CA PRO A 56 23.41 -15.50 -1.32
C PRO A 56 22.76 -16.77 -0.76
N SER A 57 23.54 -17.84 -0.55
CA SER A 57 23.02 -19.12 -0.07
C SER A 57 22.22 -19.00 1.23
N GLN A 58 22.59 -18.09 2.14
CA GLN A 58 21.84 -17.83 3.38
C GLN A 58 20.46 -17.25 3.14
N ALA A 59 20.23 -16.56 2.02
CA ALA A 59 18.90 -16.09 1.66
C ALA A 59 18.02 -17.26 1.19
N HIS A 60 18.59 -18.24 0.46
CA HIS A 60 17.88 -19.48 0.12
C HIS A 60 17.47 -20.24 1.38
N ASP A 61 18.39 -20.40 2.34
CA ASP A 61 18.10 -21.06 3.62
C ASP A 61 16.94 -20.34 4.36
N THR A 62 16.91 -19.01 4.32
CA THR A 62 15.83 -18.21 4.93
C THR A 62 14.50 -18.40 4.20
N LEU A 63 14.50 -18.38 2.87
CA LEU A 63 13.29 -18.63 2.07
C LEU A 63 12.73 -20.03 2.31
N ASP A 64 13.57 -21.04 2.41
CA ASP A 64 13.18 -22.41 2.74
C ASP A 64 12.54 -22.50 4.14
N LEU A 65 13.07 -21.77 5.13
CA LEU A 65 12.49 -21.69 6.46
C LEU A 65 11.13 -20.95 6.45
N ILE A 66 10.99 -19.90 5.65
CA ILE A 66 9.72 -19.18 5.49
C ILE A 66 8.66 -20.11 4.92
N GLU A 67 8.98 -20.85 3.86
CA GLU A 67 8.07 -21.83 3.25
C GLU A 67 7.69 -22.95 4.22
N ALA A 68 8.64 -23.43 5.04
CA ALA A 68 8.42 -24.46 6.05
C ALA A 68 7.67 -23.94 7.28
N GLY A 69 7.53 -22.63 7.47
CA GLY A 69 6.94 -22.05 8.68
C GLY A 69 7.83 -22.08 9.91
N GLY A 70 9.15 -22.14 9.74
CA GLY A 70 10.15 -22.20 10.81
C GLY A 70 10.62 -23.62 11.15
N PRO A 71 11.32 -23.79 12.28
CA PRO A 71 11.60 -22.78 13.30
C PRO A 71 12.64 -21.74 12.86
N PHE A 72 12.44 -20.50 13.28
CA PHE A 72 13.35 -19.41 12.94
C PHE A 72 14.42 -19.19 14.00
N PRO A 73 15.66 -18.84 13.59
CA PRO A 73 16.78 -18.69 14.51
C PRO A 73 16.75 -17.42 15.37
N TYR A 74 15.99 -16.40 14.94
CA TYR A 74 15.92 -15.11 15.64
C TYR A 74 14.51 -14.79 16.09
N PRO A 75 14.33 -14.21 17.31
CA PRO A 75 13.00 -13.87 17.82
C PRO A 75 12.28 -12.77 17.01
N GLN A 76 13.03 -12.01 16.20
CA GLN A 76 12.48 -10.98 15.31
C GLN A 76 11.90 -11.56 14.02
N ASP A 77 12.28 -12.78 13.65
CA ASP A 77 11.82 -13.39 12.40
C ASP A 77 10.31 -13.60 12.43
N GLY A 78 9.65 -13.22 11.33
CA GLY A 78 8.20 -13.25 11.20
C GLY A 78 7.47 -12.06 11.82
N THR A 79 8.17 -11.07 12.37
CA THR A 79 7.54 -9.85 12.86
C THR A 79 7.10 -8.95 11.72
N VAL A 80 6.10 -8.09 11.98
CA VAL A 80 5.57 -7.16 10.98
C VAL A 80 6.63 -6.12 10.60
N PHE A 81 6.90 -6.00 9.31
CA PHE A 81 7.68 -4.91 8.74
C PHE A 81 6.75 -3.74 8.39
N GLN A 82 6.99 -2.57 8.97
CA GLN A 82 6.07 -1.43 8.89
C GLN A 82 6.15 -0.62 7.58
N ASN A 83 7.18 -0.84 6.75
CA ASN A 83 7.43 -0.07 5.51
C ASN A 83 7.32 1.46 5.71
N ARG A 84 7.87 1.99 6.81
CA ARG A 84 7.71 3.41 7.21
C ARG A 84 8.31 4.38 6.22
N GLU A 85 9.39 3.99 5.56
CA GLU A 85 10.07 4.78 4.53
C GLU A 85 9.34 4.71 3.18
N GLY A 86 8.37 3.80 3.03
CA GLY A 86 7.58 3.65 1.82
C GLY A 86 8.38 3.17 0.61
N LEU A 87 9.46 2.41 0.82
CA LEU A 87 10.30 1.88 -0.26
C LEU A 87 9.60 0.72 -0.99
N LEU A 88 8.85 -0.11 -0.26
CA LEU A 88 7.99 -1.13 -0.84
C LEU A 88 6.62 -0.53 -1.21
N PRO A 89 5.84 -1.19 -2.08
CA PRO A 89 4.48 -0.77 -2.38
C PRO A 89 3.66 -0.53 -1.11
N GLY A 90 2.82 0.53 -1.12
CA GLY A 90 1.97 0.86 0.03
C GLY A 90 0.89 -0.19 0.24
N GLN A 91 0.85 -0.79 1.43
CA GLN A 91 -0.09 -1.84 1.82
C GLN A 91 -0.66 -1.58 3.21
N SER A 92 -1.67 -2.35 3.60
CA SER A 92 -2.25 -2.30 4.95
C SER A 92 -1.24 -2.75 6.01
N SER A 93 -1.44 -2.28 7.25
CA SER A 93 -0.62 -2.73 8.38
C SER A 93 -0.70 -4.24 8.54
N GLY A 94 0.46 -4.88 8.72
CA GLY A 94 0.56 -6.33 8.87
C GLY A 94 0.76 -7.09 7.56
N TYR A 95 0.75 -6.42 6.41
CA TYR A 95 0.95 -7.04 5.11
C TYR A 95 2.37 -7.60 4.92
N TYR A 96 3.39 -6.91 5.42
CA TYR A 96 4.78 -7.31 5.29
C TYR A 96 5.32 -7.93 6.57
N HIS A 97 6.14 -8.98 6.42
CA HIS A 97 6.86 -9.63 7.52
C HIS A 97 8.35 -9.71 7.20
N GLU A 98 9.20 -9.50 8.22
CA GLU A 98 10.65 -9.53 8.06
C GLU A 98 11.27 -10.82 8.58
N TYR A 99 12.34 -11.25 7.93
CA TYR A 99 13.14 -12.41 8.31
C TYR A 99 14.62 -12.14 8.16
N THR A 100 15.43 -12.69 9.07
CA THR A 100 16.87 -12.54 9.04
C THR A 100 17.51 -13.43 7.99
N VAL A 101 18.38 -12.85 7.16
CA VAL A 101 19.32 -13.57 6.34
C VAL A 101 20.68 -13.50 7.05
N GLU A 102 21.23 -14.64 7.43
CA GLU A 102 22.52 -14.66 8.14
C GLU A 102 23.64 -14.04 7.32
N THR A 103 24.50 -13.27 8.01
CA THR A 103 25.72 -12.73 7.42
C THR A 103 26.89 -13.51 8.00
N PRO A 104 27.55 -14.39 7.24
CA PRO A 104 28.67 -15.19 7.73
C PRO A 104 29.76 -14.30 8.35
N GLY A 105 30.20 -14.66 9.56
CA GLY A 105 31.23 -13.93 10.29
C GLY A 105 30.76 -12.64 10.98
N SER A 106 29.48 -12.27 10.86
CA SER A 106 28.93 -11.17 11.64
C SER A 106 28.79 -11.55 13.12
N PRO A 107 29.16 -10.67 14.06
CA PRO A 107 28.98 -10.93 15.50
C PRO A 107 27.51 -10.78 15.95
N ASP A 108 26.64 -10.29 15.09
CA ASP A 108 25.22 -10.03 15.34
C ASP A 108 24.35 -10.51 14.16
N ARG A 109 23.06 -10.10 14.13
CA ARG A 109 22.12 -10.43 13.06
C ARG A 109 22.58 -9.96 11.66
N GLY A 110 23.56 -9.05 11.58
CA GLY A 110 23.92 -8.39 10.33
C GLY A 110 22.80 -7.55 9.74
N ALA A 111 22.98 -7.09 8.49
CA ALA A 111 22.07 -6.15 7.84
C ALA A 111 21.12 -6.81 6.81
N ARG A 112 21.32 -8.08 6.48
CA ARG A 112 20.57 -8.77 5.43
C ARG A 112 19.21 -9.26 5.93
N ARG A 113 18.16 -9.05 5.11
CA ARG A 113 16.78 -9.49 5.42
C ARG A 113 16.07 -9.98 4.16
N ILE A 114 15.07 -10.82 4.38
CA ILE A 114 13.95 -11.03 3.46
C ILE A 114 12.74 -10.33 4.08
N VAL A 115 11.98 -9.62 3.27
CA VAL A 115 10.66 -9.08 3.63
C VAL A 115 9.64 -9.72 2.70
N THR A 116 8.68 -10.44 3.26
CA THR A 116 7.63 -11.10 2.49
C THR A 116 6.37 -10.25 2.45
N GLY A 117 5.68 -10.22 1.31
CA GLY A 117 4.31 -9.75 1.21
C GLY A 117 3.29 -10.89 1.40
N GLU A 118 2.01 -10.60 1.21
CA GLU A 118 0.95 -11.61 1.29
C GLU A 118 0.71 -12.36 -0.03
N GLU A 119 1.22 -11.83 -1.16
CA GLU A 119 1.11 -12.51 -2.45
C GLU A 119 2.15 -13.62 -2.57
N GLN A 120 1.82 -14.66 -3.33
CA GLN A 120 2.74 -15.77 -3.55
C GLN A 120 4.02 -15.28 -4.25
N GLN A 121 5.18 -15.66 -3.72
CA GLN A 121 6.50 -15.26 -4.24
C GLN A 121 6.73 -13.73 -4.24
N GLU A 122 6.04 -13.03 -3.36
CA GLU A 122 6.29 -11.60 -3.11
C GLU A 122 7.34 -11.45 -2.02
N ASP A 123 8.61 -11.68 -2.38
CA ASP A 123 9.74 -11.65 -1.47
C ASP A 123 10.73 -10.59 -1.91
N TYR A 124 11.10 -9.71 -0.98
CA TYR A 124 12.05 -8.63 -1.18
C TYR A 124 13.32 -8.89 -0.39
N TYR A 125 14.46 -8.85 -1.08
CA TYR A 125 15.77 -8.97 -0.44
C TYR A 125 16.36 -7.59 -0.16
N THR A 126 16.97 -7.41 1.01
CA THR A 126 17.80 -6.25 1.34
C THR A 126 19.12 -6.69 1.93
N ALA A 127 20.21 -6.06 1.49
CA ALA A 127 21.57 -6.30 2.01
C ALA A 127 22.06 -5.18 2.92
N ASP A 128 21.31 -4.07 3.04
CA ASP A 128 21.74 -2.81 3.63
C ASP A 128 20.82 -2.30 4.74
N HIS A 129 20.17 -3.22 5.44
CA HIS A 129 19.29 -2.95 6.58
C HIS A 129 18.12 -2.03 6.21
N TYR A 130 17.38 -2.43 5.15
CA TYR A 130 16.17 -1.79 4.62
C TYR A 130 16.39 -0.45 3.89
N ALA A 131 17.64 -0.10 3.52
CA ALA A 131 17.90 1.12 2.75
C ALA A 131 17.53 0.97 1.28
N SER A 132 17.61 -0.26 0.74
CA SER A 132 17.15 -0.64 -0.60
C SER A 132 16.54 -2.03 -0.59
N PHE A 133 15.74 -2.34 -1.61
CA PHE A 133 15.11 -3.64 -1.80
C PHE A 133 15.17 -4.09 -3.24
N ASP A 134 15.34 -5.39 -3.44
CA ASP A 134 15.21 -6.06 -4.71
C ASP A 134 14.11 -7.12 -4.62
N LEU A 135 13.14 -7.10 -5.54
CA LEU A 135 12.14 -8.16 -5.67
C LEU A 135 12.80 -9.42 -6.21
N VAL A 136 12.56 -10.54 -5.58
CA VAL A 136 13.13 -11.83 -5.99
C VAL A 136 12.39 -12.35 -7.22
N ASP A 137 13.12 -12.50 -8.33
CA ASP A 137 12.61 -13.14 -9.54
C ASP A 137 12.91 -14.64 -9.49
N TYR A 138 11.86 -15.44 -9.25
CA TYR A 138 11.95 -16.89 -9.21
C TYR A 138 12.04 -17.55 -10.59
N ALA A 139 11.90 -16.78 -11.68
CA ALA A 139 12.04 -17.30 -13.04
C ALA A 139 13.52 -17.37 -13.49
N CYS A 140 14.44 -16.80 -12.73
CA CYS A 140 15.89 -16.82 -13.00
C CYS A 140 16.76 -17.11 -11.71
#